data_8824b912fb4ddc8a567ed41c357553fc
#
_entry.id   8824b912fb4ddc8a567ed41c357553fc
#
_cell.length_a   1.000
_cell.length_b   1.000
_cell.length_c   1.000
_cell.angle_alpha   90.00
_cell.angle_beta   90.00
_cell.angle_gamma   90.00
#
_symmetry.space_group_name_H-M   'P 1'
#
loop_
_entity.id
_entity.type
_entity.pdbx_description
1 polymer ?
#
loop_
_entity_poly.entity_id
_entity_poly.type
_entity_poly.pdbx_seq_one_letter_code
_entity_poly.pdbx_strand_id
1 'polypeptide(L)'
;MLVKPESFEVTRGTPKLWRQIDAGGIKSAHWFCVNCGGGIADEKNAHPNAIAVHAGTLDDTSWIRPIAHVHLCHAQAWQRIPNNTVCFETMPNDLETLSSKWQGLWQSVKWVTA
;
A
#
# COMPACT_ATOMS: atom_id res chain seq x y z
N MET A 1 0.60 2.10 -1.06
CA MET A 1 -0.60 2.83 -1.57
C MET A 1 -1.61 1.83 -2.08
N LEU A 2 -2.86 1.94 -1.66
CA LEU A 2 -3.92 1.05 -2.14
C LEU A 2 -4.59 1.65 -3.37
N VAL A 3 -4.74 0.87 -4.42
CA VAL A 3 -5.42 1.23 -5.66
C VAL A 3 -6.44 0.15 -6.03
N LYS A 4 -7.42 0.49 -6.83
CA LYS A 4 -8.34 -0.50 -7.40
C LYS A 4 -7.62 -1.32 -8.48
N PRO A 5 -7.93 -2.62 -8.66
CA PRO A 5 -7.27 -3.45 -9.66
C PRO A 5 -7.35 -2.87 -11.09
N GLU A 6 -8.48 -2.28 -11.46
CA GLU A 6 -8.68 -1.64 -12.76
C GLU A 6 -7.83 -0.37 -12.98
N SER A 7 -7.25 0.18 -11.91
CA SER A 7 -6.36 1.34 -11.96
C SER A 7 -4.87 0.97 -11.96
N PHE A 8 -4.54 -0.32 -11.99
CA PHE A 8 -3.18 -0.82 -12.01
C PHE A 8 -2.90 -1.58 -13.30
N GLU A 9 -1.93 -1.11 -14.06
CA GLU A 9 -1.51 -1.72 -15.32
C GLU A 9 0.01 -1.81 -15.40
N VAL A 10 0.51 -2.95 -15.87
CA VAL A 10 1.92 -3.12 -16.22
C VAL A 10 2.11 -2.72 -17.67
N THR A 11 2.65 -1.53 -17.90
CA THR A 11 2.81 -0.95 -19.24
C THR A 11 4.08 -1.43 -19.96
N ARG A 12 5.07 -1.94 -19.23
CA ARG A 12 6.33 -2.42 -19.79
C ARG A 12 6.96 -3.51 -18.92
N GLY A 13 7.54 -4.50 -19.56
CA GLY A 13 8.19 -5.63 -18.91
C GLY A 13 7.20 -6.66 -18.39
N THR A 14 7.74 -7.70 -17.76
CA THR A 14 6.95 -8.78 -17.15
C THR A 14 7.44 -8.97 -15.71
N PRO A 15 6.74 -8.44 -14.72
CA PRO A 15 7.08 -8.68 -13.33
C PRO A 15 6.88 -10.16 -13.00
N LYS A 16 7.64 -10.63 -12.03
CA LYS A 16 7.49 -11.98 -11.48
C LYS A 16 6.59 -11.92 -10.25
N LEU A 17 5.81 -12.99 -10.05
CA LEU A 17 4.96 -13.14 -8.88
C LEU A 17 5.51 -14.24 -7.97
N TRP A 18 5.65 -13.91 -6.70
CA TRP A 18 5.83 -14.90 -5.65
C TRP A 18 4.53 -15.02 -4.85
N ARG A 19 4.04 -16.25 -4.71
CA ARG A 19 2.79 -16.53 -4.02
C ARG A 19 3.05 -17.29 -2.74
N GLN A 20 2.33 -16.90 -1.70
CA GLN A 20 2.35 -17.60 -0.42
C GLN A 20 0.93 -17.75 0.16
N ILE A 21 0.81 -18.70 1.07
CA ILE A 21 -0.37 -18.86 1.92
C ILE A 21 0.12 -18.75 3.35
N ASP A 22 -0.44 -17.82 4.13
CA ASP A 22 -0.09 -17.66 5.53
C ASP A 22 -0.75 -18.73 6.42
N ALA A 23 -0.41 -18.76 7.70
CA ALA A 23 -0.97 -19.70 8.67
C ALA A 23 -2.49 -19.59 8.83
N GLY A 24 -3.08 -18.44 8.51
CA GLY A 24 -4.54 -18.22 8.50
C GLY A 24 -5.21 -18.57 7.18
N GLY A 25 -4.48 -19.10 6.19
CA GLY A 25 -5.01 -19.47 4.88
C GLY A 25 -5.17 -18.28 3.91
N ILE A 26 -4.68 -17.10 4.26
CA ILE A 26 -4.71 -15.94 3.38
C ILE A 26 -3.65 -16.12 2.28
N LYS A 27 -4.12 -16.08 1.04
CA LYS A 27 -3.26 -16.13 -0.14
C LYS A 27 -2.82 -14.72 -0.49
N SER A 28 -1.51 -14.54 -0.68
CA SER A 28 -0.93 -13.29 -1.15
C SER A 28 -0.03 -13.54 -2.36
N ALA A 29 0.04 -12.53 -3.23
CA ALA A 29 0.96 -12.49 -4.35
C ALA A 29 1.79 -11.21 -4.26
N HIS A 30 3.11 -11.35 -4.38
CA HIS A 30 4.05 -10.25 -4.36
C HIS A 30 4.66 -10.11 -5.75
N TRP A 31 4.49 -8.95 -6.35
CA TRP A 31 5.00 -8.61 -7.67
C TRP A 31 6.36 -7.94 -7.54
N PHE A 32 7.34 -8.40 -8.26
CA PHE A 32 8.67 -7.83 -8.21
C PHE A 32 9.35 -7.76 -9.58
N CYS A 33 10.28 -6.83 -9.72
CA CYS A 33 11.08 -6.67 -10.93
C CYS A 33 12.10 -7.80 -11.04
N VAL A 34 12.15 -8.48 -12.17
CA VAL A 34 13.09 -9.57 -12.40
C VAL A 34 14.54 -9.11 -12.55
N ASN A 35 14.77 -7.84 -12.89
CA ASN A 35 16.10 -7.29 -13.13
C ASN A 35 16.79 -6.83 -11.84
N CYS A 36 16.01 -6.23 -10.90
CA CYS A 36 16.60 -5.67 -9.68
C CYS A 36 16.02 -6.25 -8.38
N GLY A 37 15.00 -7.11 -8.46
CA GLY A 37 14.34 -7.69 -7.28
C GLY A 37 13.46 -6.71 -6.51
N GLY A 38 13.33 -5.47 -6.96
CA GLY A 38 12.50 -4.45 -6.30
C GLY A 38 11.03 -4.83 -6.28
N GLY A 39 10.39 -4.74 -5.09
CA GLY A 39 8.96 -4.96 -4.95
C GLY A 39 8.15 -3.88 -5.65
N ILE A 40 7.09 -4.28 -6.35
CA ILE A 40 6.23 -3.39 -7.14
C ILE A 40 4.86 -3.24 -6.49
N ALA A 41 4.20 -4.36 -6.21
CA ALA A 41 2.84 -4.38 -5.66
C ALA A 41 2.55 -5.69 -4.95
N ASP A 42 1.56 -5.66 -4.08
CA ASP A 42 1.07 -6.83 -3.35
C ASP A 42 -0.44 -6.98 -3.51
N GLU A 43 -0.89 -8.22 -3.64
CA GLU A 43 -2.28 -8.61 -3.67
C GLU A 43 -2.59 -9.59 -2.54
N LYS A 44 -3.80 -9.50 -1.97
CA LYS A 44 -4.30 -10.47 -0.99
C LYS A 44 -5.73 -10.87 -1.32
N ASN A 45 -6.04 -12.16 -1.26
CA ASN A 45 -7.41 -12.63 -1.47
C ASN A 45 -8.39 -12.14 -0.41
N ALA A 46 -7.92 -11.74 0.77
CA ALA A 46 -8.75 -11.10 1.80
C ALA A 46 -9.26 -9.70 1.37
N HIS A 47 -8.58 -9.06 0.40
CA HIS A 47 -8.93 -7.74 -0.11
C HIS A 47 -8.91 -7.74 -1.66
N PRO A 48 -9.82 -8.47 -2.32
CA PRO A 48 -9.77 -8.69 -3.78
C PRO A 48 -9.97 -7.40 -4.59
N ASN A 49 -10.51 -6.35 -3.96
CA ASN A 49 -10.78 -5.07 -4.62
C ASN A 49 -9.64 -4.04 -4.42
N ALA A 50 -8.48 -4.47 -3.93
CA ALA A 50 -7.36 -3.58 -3.68
C ALA A 50 -6.03 -4.24 -4.07
N ILE A 51 -5.16 -3.45 -4.70
CA ILE A 51 -3.75 -3.76 -4.93
C ILE A 51 -2.92 -2.76 -4.11
N ALA A 52 -1.96 -3.25 -3.35
CA ALA A 52 -1.05 -2.43 -2.58
C ALA A 52 0.21 -2.12 -3.40
N VAL A 53 0.23 -0.97 -4.08
CA VAL A 53 1.39 -0.50 -4.83
C VAL A 53 2.44 0.03 -3.86
N HIS A 54 3.69 -0.38 -4.04
CA HIS A 54 4.82 0.12 -3.27
C HIS A 54 5.10 1.57 -3.66
N ALA A 55 4.71 2.50 -2.82
CA ALA A 55 4.73 3.93 -3.12
C ALA A 55 6.13 4.47 -3.46
N GLY A 56 7.20 3.86 -2.90
CA GLY A 56 8.58 4.20 -3.23
C GLY A 56 9.00 3.89 -4.67
N THR A 57 8.19 3.16 -5.44
CA THR A 57 8.45 2.86 -6.86
C THR A 57 7.87 3.88 -7.82
N LEU A 58 7.12 4.86 -7.33
CA LEU A 58 6.56 5.94 -8.14
C LEU A 58 7.65 6.91 -8.59
N ASP A 59 7.54 7.45 -9.80
CA ASP A 59 8.49 8.43 -10.35
C ASP A 59 8.49 9.73 -9.54
N ASP A 60 7.33 10.20 -9.11
CA ASP A 60 7.19 11.32 -8.18
C ASP A 60 6.56 10.86 -6.86
N THR A 61 7.34 10.87 -5.79
CA THR A 61 6.92 10.51 -4.44
C THR A 61 6.64 11.72 -3.55
N SER A 62 6.83 12.94 -4.05
CA SER A 62 6.77 14.18 -3.25
C SER A 62 5.39 14.45 -2.65
N TRP A 63 4.34 13.97 -3.29
CA TRP A 63 2.95 14.15 -2.88
C TRP A 63 2.46 13.09 -1.88
N ILE A 64 3.24 12.03 -1.65
CA ILE A 64 2.81 10.93 -0.77
C ILE A 64 2.69 11.42 0.67
N ARG A 65 1.55 11.16 1.27
CA ARG A 65 1.28 11.41 2.69
C ARG A 65 0.65 10.16 3.29
N PRO A 66 1.38 9.40 4.12
CA PRO A 66 0.80 8.26 4.83
C PRO A 66 -0.36 8.73 5.73
N ILE A 67 -1.46 8.01 5.68
CA ILE A 67 -2.67 8.32 6.47
C ILE A 67 -2.88 7.32 7.60
N ALA A 68 -2.28 6.16 7.51
CA ALA A 68 -2.45 5.09 8.48
C ALA A 68 -1.17 4.27 8.64
N HIS A 69 -1.00 3.75 9.84
CA HIS A 69 -0.03 2.71 10.16
C HIS A 69 -0.79 1.45 10.56
N VAL A 70 -0.44 0.35 9.95
CA VAL A 70 -1.06 -0.96 10.19
C VAL A 70 -0.03 -1.94 10.74
N HIS A 71 -0.51 -3.02 11.39
CA HIS A 71 0.33 -4.04 12.01
C HIS A 71 1.29 -3.49 13.09
N LEU A 72 0.82 -2.55 13.90
CA LEU A 72 1.62 -1.97 14.98
C LEU A 72 2.01 -2.99 16.06
N CYS A 73 1.31 -4.12 16.14
CA CYS A 73 1.71 -5.24 17.00
C CYS A 73 3.13 -5.76 16.70
N HIS A 74 3.66 -5.49 15.51
CA HIS A 74 5.03 -5.84 15.10
C HIS A 74 5.98 -4.64 15.09
N ALA A 75 5.52 -3.45 15.51
CA ALA A 75 6.34 -2.25 15.54
C ALA A 75 7.50 -2.40 16.53
N GLN A 76 8.68 -1.96 16.13
CA GLN A 76 9.85 -1.96 16.99
C GLN A 76 9.79 -0.76 17.98
N ALA A 77 10.34 -0.92 19.17
CA ALA A 77 10.28 0.10 20.23
C ALA A 77 10.91 1.45 19.82
N TRP A 78 11.87 1.44 18.90
CA TRP A 78 12.53 2.65 18.40
C TRP A 78 11.75 3.36 17.27
N GLN A 79 10.71 2.73 16.73
CA GLN A 79 9.93 3.28 15.62
C GLN A 79 9.05 4.43 16.12
N ARG A 80 9.15 5.56 15.46
CA ARG A 80 8.32 6.74 15.76
C ARG A 80 7.13 6.77 14.83
N ILE A 81 5.94 6.79 15.41
CA ILE A 81 4.68 6.89 14.67
C ILE A 81 4.18 8.33 14.78
N PRO A 82 3.92 9.03 13.66
CA PRO A 82 3.37 10.38 13.71
C PRO A 82 1.98 10.43 14.37
N ASN A 83 1.74 11.44 15.21
CA ASN A 83 0.48 11.57 15.96
C ASN A 83 -0.75 11.86 15.09
N ASN A 84 -0.54 12.31 13.85
CA ASN A 84 -1.61 12.71 12.92
C ASN A 84 -2.06 11.56 11.99
N THR A 85 -1.64 10.35 12.25
CA THR A 85 -2.02 9.17 11.46
C THR A 85 -2.92 8.23 12.26
N VAL A 86 -3.76 7.49 11.55
CA VAL A 86 -4.59 6.45 12.17
C VAL A 86 -3.73 5.20 12.37
N CYS A 87 -3.87 4.57 13.53
CA CYS A 87 -3.08 3.41 13.91
C CYS A 87 -3.98 2.17 14.09
N PHE A 88 -3.51 1.03 13.58
CA PHE A 88 -4.16 -0.25 13.73
C PHE A 88 -3.15 -1.29 14.21
N GLU A 89 -3.52 -2.06 15.22
CA GLU A 89 -2.68 -3.15 15.75
C GLU A 89 -2.42 -4.23 14.69
N THR A 90 -3.43 -4.49 13.87
CA THR A 90 -3.37 -5.40 12.72
C THR A 90 -3.86 -4.68 11.46
N MET A 91 -4.34 -5.41 10.46
CA MET A 91 -4.97 -4.81 9.28
C MET A 91 -6.41 -4.41 9.61
N PRO A 92 -6.90 -3.23 9.19
CA PRO A 92 -8.31 -2.89 9.36
C PRO A 92 -9.20 -3.83 8.53
N ASN A 93 -10.38 -4.15 9.07
CA ASN A 93 -11.35 -5.01 8.38
C ASN A 93 -11.97 -4.33 7.16
N ASP A 94 -12.07 -2.99 7.22
CA ASP A 94 -12.66 -2.17 6.16
C ASP A 94 -11.62 -1.18 5.61
N LEU A 95 -11.27 -1.37 4.33
CA LEU A 95 -10.37 -0.48 3.61
C LEU A 95 -11.06 0.79 3.09
N GLU A 96 -12.40 0.82 3.04
CA GLU A 96 -13.14 2.00 2.57
C GLU A 96 -12.96 3.18 3.51
N THR A 97 -12.89 2.94 4.81
CA THR A 97 -12.59 3.97 5.81
C THR A 97 -11.25 4.65 5.53
N LEU A 98 -10.23 3.89 5.13
CA LEU A 98 -8.92 4.43 4.73
C LEU A 98 -9.02 5.21 3.42
N SER A 99 -9.77 4.72 2.45
CA SER A 99 -9.99 5.40 1.18
C SER A 99 -10.68 6.75 1.37
N SER A 100 -11.70 6.81 2.20
CA SER A 100 -12.42 8.06 2.51
C SER A 100 -11.51 9.09 3.19
N LYS A 101 -10.66 8.66 4.13
CA LYS A 101 -9.66 9.54 4.77
C LYS A 101 -8.64 10.06 3.77
N TRP A 102 -8.19 9.21 2.86
CA TRP A 102 -7.27 9.60 1.79
C TRP A 102 -7.89 10.66 0.89
N GLN A 103 -9.12 10.46 0.45
CA GLN A 103 -9.85 11.43 -0.38
C GLN A 103 -9.99 12.77 0.31
N GLY A 104 -10.29 12.80 1.60
CA GLY A 104 -10.35 14.03 2.39
C GLY A 104 -9.02 14.78 2.44
N LEU A 105 -7.92 14.06 2.65
CA LEU A 105 -6.57 14.65 2.64
C LEU A 105 -6.15 15.13 1.25
N TRP A 106 -6.50 14.38 0.20
CA TRP A 106 -6.21 14.75 -1.18
C TRP A 106 -6.86 16.08 -1.58
N GLN A 107 -8.10 16.31 -1.17
CA GLN A 107 -8.79 17.58 -1.40
C GLN A 107 -8.17 18.77 -0.66
N SER A 108 -7.50 18.52 0.46
CA SER A 108 -6.84 19.56 1.26
C SER A 108 -5.40 19.87 0.81
N VAL A 109 -4.80 19.05 -0.02
CA VAL A 109 -3.46 19.28 -0.56
C VAL A 109 -3.54 20.36 -1.64
N LYS A 110 -3.03 21.55 -1.33
CA LYS A 110 -2.78 22.57 -2.35
C LYS A 110 -1.60 22.11 -3.20
N TRP A 111 -1.88 21.73 -4.44
CA TRP A 111 -0.86 21.46 -5.42
C TRP A 111 -0.12 22.76 -5.74
N VAL A 112 1.15 22.81 -5.37
CA VAL A 112 2.04 23.82 -5.91
C VAL A 112 2.46 23.29 -7.26
N THR A 113 1.78 23.69 -8.31
CA THR A 113 2.28 23.54 -9.68
C THR A 113 3.52 24.39 -9.80
N ALA A 114 4.64 23.74 -9.89
CA ALA A 114 5.89 24.39 -10.25
C ALA A 114 5.86 24.83 -11.73
#